data_60c7c57bb815cbdc470095b49fce9ec9
#
_entry.id   60c7c57bb815cbdc470095b49fce9ec9
#
_cell.length_a   1.000
_cell.length_b   1.000
_cell.length_c   1.000
_cell.angle_alpha   90.00
_cell.angle_beta   90.00
_cell.angle_gamma   90.00
#
_symmetry.space_group_name_H-M   'P 1'
#
loop_
_entity.id
_entity.type
_entity.pdbx_description
1 polymer ?
#
loop_
_entity_poly.entity_id
_entity_poly.type
_entity_poly.pdbx_seq_one_letter_code
_entity_poly.pdbx_strand_id
1 'polypeptide(L)'
;MSDETTNETAVETVNETTDEAKVETKVEAKTEAKVETTDEARTNPRKVREGIVVSDKMDSTLVVAVNERVRHARYGKTVQRTKKLYVHDEKNEAKVGDKVRVQETRPLSKLKRWRLTEIVERAR
;
A
#
# COMPACT_ATOMS: atom_id res chain seq x y z
N MET A 1 -32.77 -32.10 -56.55
CA MET A 1 -32.98 -32.74 -55.29
C MET A 1 -31.84 -32.30 -54.42
N SER A 2 -31.98 -31.20 -53.84
CA SER A 2 -32.34 -30.84 -52.47
C SER A 2 -31.08 -30.70 -51.63
N ASP A 3 -30.68 -29.47 -51.43
CA ASP A 3 -29.69 -29.15 -50.39
C ASP A 3 -30.13 -27.90 -49.62
N GLU A 4 -30.69 -28.14 -48.49
CA GLU A 4 -30.78 -27.15 -47.42
C GLU A 4 -29.93 -27.64 -46.29
N THR A 5 -28.88 -26.91 -46.01
CA THR A 5 -28.29 -26.96 -44.66
C THR A 5 -27.37 -25.78 -44.40
N THR A 6 -27.53 -25.24 -43.23
CA THR A 6 -26.55 -24.46 -42.46
C THR A 6 -26.50 -22.95 -42.71
N ASN A 7 -27.22 -22.30 -41.88
CA ASN A 7 -26.73 -21.01 -41.35
C ASN A 7 -27.31 -20.74 -39.97
N GLU A 8 -26.81 -21.42 -38.95
CA GLU A 8 -27.23 -21.18 -37.56
C GLU A 8 -26.10 -21.49 -36.57
N THR A 9 -24.98 -20.83 -36.73
CA THR A 9 -23.89 -20.94 -35.70
C THR A 9 -22.98 -19.71 -35.64
N ALA A 10 -23.48 -18.52 -35.90
CA ALA A 10 -22.63 -17.32 -35.85
C ALA A 10 -23.11 -16.18 -34.97
N VAL A 11 -24.11 -16.38 -34.12
CA VAL A 11 -24.69 -15.28 -33.32
C VAL A 11 -24.50 -15.45 -31.80
N GLU A 12 -23.97 -16.56 -31.33
CA GLU A 12 -23.91 -16.88 -29.89
C GLU A 12 -22.56 -16.60 -29.20
N THR A 13 -21.54 -16.21 -29.94
CA THR A 13 -20.19 -15.95 -29.38
C THR A 13 -19.83 -14.51 -29.14
N VAL A 14 -20.69 -13.56 -29.40
CA VAL A 14 -20.40 -12.11 -29.26
C VAL A 14 -20.95 -11.51 -27.96
N ASN A 15 -21.84 -12.17 -27.26
CA ASN A 15 -22.48 -11.63 -26.05
C ASN A 15 -21.78 -12.01 -24.72
N GLU A 16 -20.86 -12.96 -24.71
CA GLU A 16 -20.19 -13.38 -23.46
C GLU A 16 -18.99 -12.54 -23.09
N THR A 17 -18.33 -11.92 -24.06
CA THR A 17 -17.12 -11.10 -23.82
C THR A 17 -17.40 -9.68 -23.32
N THR A 18 -18.62 -9.21 -23.43
CA THR A 18 -18.99 -7.85 -22.98
C THR A 18 -19.47 -7.80 -21.53
N ASP A 19 -19.90 -8.91 -20.97
CA ASP A 19 -20.37 -8.97 -19.57
C ASP A 19 -19.20 -9.13 -18.57
N GLU A 20 -18.16 -9.88 -18.91
CA GLU A 20 -16.99 -10.04 -18.06
C GLU A 20 -16.20 -8.73 -17.90
N ALA A 21 -15.98 -7.99 -18.97
CA ALA A 21 -15.31 -6.69 -18.92
C ALA A 21 -16.10 -5.64 -18.11
N LYS A 22 -17.42 -5.75 -18.09
CA LYS A 22 -18.30 -4.81 -17.36
C LYS A 22 -18.39 -5.15 -15.86
N VAL A 23 -18.19 -6.40 -15.50
CA VAL A 23 -18.14 -6.86 -14.11
C VAL A 23 -16.80 -6.55 -13.48
N GLU A 24 -15.69 -6.73 -14.19
CA GLU A 24 -14.34 -6.41 -13.68
C GLU A 24 -14.16 -4.93 -13.42
N THR A 25 -14.57 -4.06 -14.32
CA THR A 25 -14.49 -2.59 -14.11
C THR A 25 -15.37 -2.12 -12.96
N LYS A 26 -16.50 -2.79 -12.69
CA LYS A 26 -17.39 -2.45 -11.58
C LYS A 26 -16.88 -2.93 -10.23
N VAL A 27 -16.11 -4.01 -10.22
CA VAL A 27 -15.47 -4.54 -9.00
C VAL A 27 -14.24 -3.74 -8.63
N GLU A 28 -13.41 -3.33 -9.60
CA GLU A 28 -12.24 -2.48 -9.35
C GLU A 28 -12.65 -1.09 -8.85
N ALA A 29 -13.62 -0.44 -9.48
CA ALA A 29 -14.14 0.86 -9.03
C ALA A 29 -14.77 0.79 -7.62
N LYS A 30 -15.31 -0.36 -7.21
CA LYS A 30 -15.93 -0.54 -5.90
C LYS A 30 -14.91 -0.86 -4.80
N THR A 31 -13.76 -1.44 -5.15
CA THR A 31 -12.67 -1.69 -4.22
C THR A 31 -11.82 -0.43 -4.00
N GLU A 32 -11.57 0.38 -5.00
CA GLU A 32 -10.85 1.66 -4.86
C GLU A 32 -11.67 2.68 -4.04
N ALA A 33 -12.97 2.82 -4.31
CA ALA A 33 -13.85 3.71 -3.53
C ALA A 33 -14.01 3.29 -2.06
N LYS A 34 -13.78 2.00 -1.72
CA LYS A 34 -13.90 1.50 -0.35
C LYS A 34 -12.64 1.72 0.48
N VAL A 35 -11.48 1.92 -0.14
CA VAL A 35 -10.21 2.17 0.55
C VAL A 35 -10.07 3.65 0.95
N GLU A 36 -10.56 4.57 0.15
CA GLU A 36 -10.46 6.01 0.44
C GLU A 36 -11.43 6.48 1.54
N THR A 37 -12.61 5.86 1.67
CA THR A 37 -13.65 6.29 2.62
C THR A 37 -13.44 5.82 4.06
N THR A 38 -12.50 4.94 4.37
CA THR A 38 -12.32 4.40 5.72
C THR A 38 -11.43 5.22 6.64
N ASP A 39 -10.60 6.11 6.11
CA ASP A 39 -9.70 6.93 6.94
C ASP A 39 -10.33 8.28 7.38
N GLU A 40 -11.28 8.83 6.62
CA GLU A 40 -11.95 10.09 6.99
C GLU A 40 -12.99 9.95 8.11
N ALA A 41 -13.55 8.76 8.31
CA ALA A 41 -14.58 8.51 9.32
C ALA A 41 -14.02 8.10 10.70
N ARG A 42 -12.70 8.07 10.90
CA ARG A 42 -12.10 7.68 12.17
C ARG A 42 -11.87 8.88 13.06
N THR A 43 -12.40 8.84 14.28
CA THR A 43 -12.17 9.82 15.34
C THR A 43 -10.68 9.95 15.73
N ASN A 44 -9.86 8.95 15.44
CA ASN A 44 -8.41 8.93 15.66
C ASN A 44 -7.67 8.64 14.34
N PRO A 45 -7.07 9.62 13.69
CA PRO A 45 -6.27 9.40 12.49
C PRO A 45 -5.07 8.50 12.81
N ARG A 46 -4.73 7.61 11.87
CA ARG A 46 -3.54 6.78 12.00
C ARG A 46 -2.29 7.63 12.01
N LYS A 47 -1.32 7.25 12.83
CA LYS A 47 -0.06 7.97 12.91
C LYS A 47 0.71 7.83 11.61
N VAL A 48 1.21 8.96 11.11
CA VAL A 48 2.10 9.04 9.96
C VAL A 48 3.47 9.51 10.44
N ARG A 49 4.53 8.88 9.94
CA ARG A 49 5.93 9.20 10.28
C ARG A 49 6.77 9.26 9.01
N GLU A 50 7.79 10.11 9.04
CA GLU A 50 8.81 10.14 8.01
C GLU A 50 10.13 9.62 8.56
N GLY A 51 10.87 8.90 7.74
CA GLY A 51 12.15 8.33 8.13
C GLY A 51 13.00 7.94 6.94
N ILE A 52 14.20 7.45 7.22
CA ILE A 52 15.17 7.01 6.22
C ILE A 52 15.27 5.48 6.29
N VAL A 53 15.28 4.83 5.15
CA VAL A 53 15.47 3.38 5.02
C VAL A 53 16.91 3.03 5.38
N VAL A 54 17.09 2.19 6.37
CA VAL A 54 18.41 1.69 6.83
C VAL A 54 18.75 0.33 6.23
N SER A 55 17.74 -0.50 5.98
CA SER A 55 17.94 -1.83 5.42
C SER A 55 16.73 -2.28 4.63
N ASP A 56 16.98 -2.92 3.49
CA ASP A 56 16.02 -3.51 2.57
C ASP A 56 16.25 -5.02 2.35
N LYS A 57 17.07 -5.67 3.20
CA LYS A 57 17.50 -7.07 3.01
C LYS A 57 16.40 -8.11 3.19
N MET A 58 15.29 -7.75 3.80
CA MET A 58 14.18 -8.66 4.08
C MET A 58 13.11 -8.55 3.02
N ASP A 59 12.54 -9.69 2.62
CA ASP A 59 11.41 -9.71 1.69
C ASP A 59 10.20 -8.99 2.28
N SER A 60 9.59 -8.09 1.49
CA SER A 60 8.40 -7.30 1.86
C SER A 60 8.53 -6.58 3.21
N THR A 61 9.76 -6.27 3.65
CA THR A 61 9.99 -5.64 4.96
C THR A 61 11.19 -4.71 4.91
N LEU A 62 10.96 -3.44 5.21
CA LEU A 62 11.99 -2.42 5.33
C LEU A 62 12.25 -2.10 6.81
N VAL A 63 13.49 -1.73 7.11
CA VAL A 63 13.86 -1.13 8.40
C VAL A 63 14.05 0.37 8.19
N VAL A 64 13.17 1.16 8.79
CA VAL A 64 13.16 2.62 8.68
C VAL A 64 13.59 3.24 10.00
N ALA A 65 14.56 4.15 9.96
CA ALA A 65 14.99 4.96 11.08
C ALA A 65 14.19 6.27 11.13
N VAL A 66 13.44 6.48 12.19
CA VAL A 66 12.69 7.71 12.44
C VAL A 66 13.37 8.50 13.54
N ASN A 67 13.73 9.75 13.25
CA ASN A 67 14.34 10.67 14.20
C ASN A 67 13.28 11.54 14.88
N GLU A 68 13.13 11.40 16.17
CA GLU A 68 12.21 12.18 16.99
C GLU A 68 12.98 13.09 17.95
N ARG A 69 12.54 14.34 18.07
CA ARG A 69 13.03 15.26 19.10
C ARG A 69 12.17 15.13 20.34
N VAL A 70 12.75 14.67 21.43
CA VAL A 70 12.05 14.44 22.69
C VAL A 70 12.71 15.27 23.80
N ARG A 71 11.88 15.94 24.61
CA ARG A 71 12.39 16.64 25.80
C ARG A 71 12.83 15.62 26.84
N HIS A 72 14.06 15.80 27.36
CA HIS A 72 14.57 14.95 28.43
C HIS A 72 13.80 15.26 29.75
N ALA A 73 13.22 14.23 30.37
CA ALA A 73 12.32 14.40 31.50
C ALA A 73 12.97 15.11 32.71
N ARG A 74 14.21 14.80 33.00
CA ARG A 74 14.93 15.34 34.16
C ARG A 74 15.61 16.68 33.88
N TYR A 75 16.28 16.81 32.74
CA TYR A 75 17.13 17.97 32.45
C TYR A 75 16.43 19.03 31.56
N GLY A 76 15.23 18.76 31.10
CA GLY A 76 14.45 19.70 30.28
C GLY A 76 15.05 20.00 28.89
N LYS A 77 16.20 19.44 28.55
CA LYS A 77 16.89 19.62 27.27
C LYS A 77 16.23 18.77 26.17
N THR A 78 16.17 19.29 24.96
CA THR A 78 15.70 18.53 23.80
C THR A 78 16.80 17.60 23.31
N VAL A 79 16.49 16.31 23.24
CA VAL A 79 17.38 15.25 22.77
C VAL A 79 16.79 14.59 21.55
N GLN A 80 17.63 14.31 20.56
CA GLN A 80 17.25 13.55 19.38
C GLN A 80 17.33 12.04 19.71
N ARG A 81 16.25 11.33 19.42
CA ARG A 81 16.18 9.87 19.54
C ARG A 81 15.80 9.26 18.22
N THR A 82 16.55 8.22 17.83
CA THR A 82 16.26 7.43 16.63
C THR A 82 15.54 6.14 17.03
N LYS A 83 14.41 5.89 16.41
CA LYS A 83 13.66 4.63 16.56
C LYS A 83 13.65 3.88 15.24
N LYS A 84 13.95 2.59 15.30
CA LYS A 84 13.84 1.70 14.14
C LYS A 84 12.43 1.12 14.07
N LEU A 85 11.77 1.27 12.93
CA LEU A 85 10.44 0.74 12.65
C LEU A 85 10.54 -0.32 11.55
N TYR A 86 9.81 -1.41 11.71
CA TYR A 86 9.64 -2.43 10.68
C TYR A 86 8.40 -2.08 9.86
N VAL A 87 8.61 -1.87 8.57
CA VAL A 87 7.61 -1.36 7.62
C VAL A 87 7.33 -2.41 6.58
N HIS A 88 6.06 -2.59 6.23
CA HIS A 88 5.64 -3.47 5.16
C HIS A 88 5.71 -2.73 3.82
N ASP A 89 6.44 -3.32 2.88
CA ASP A 89 6.54 -2.89 1.49
C ASP A 89 6.24 -4.11 0.59
N GLU A 90 5.06 -4.12 -0.03
CA GLU A 90 4.61 -5.24 -0.86
C GLU A 90 5.41 -5.36 -2.16
N LYS A 91 5.86 -4.22 -2.69
CA LYS A 91 6.48 -4.14 -4.01
C LYS A 91 8.01 -4.13 -3.96
N ASN A 92 8.62 -4.03 -2.77
CA ASN A 92 10.06 -3.87 -2.58
C ASN A 92 10.63 -2.68 -3.38
N GLU A 93 9.86 -1.57 -3.43
CA GLU A 93 10.21 -0.38 -4.22
C GLU A 93 11.26 0.50 -3.54
N ALA A 94 11.23 0.59 -2.21
CA ALA A 94 12.13 1.44 -1.47
C ALA A 94 13.50 0.78 -1.26
N LYS A 95 14.55 1.56 -1.37
CA LYS A 95 15.95 1.16 -1.22
C LYS A 95 16.60 1.81 -0.01
N VAL A 96 17.77 1.28 0.37
CA VAL A 96 18.57 1.86 1.45
C VAL A 96 18.93 3.31 1.13
N GLY A 97 18.67 4.20 2.07
CA GLY A 97 18.92 5.64 1.94
C GLY A 97 17.71 6.47 1.54
N ASP A 98 16.66 5.86 1.01
CA ASP A 98 15.44 6.56 0.62
C ASP A 98 14.74 7.18 1.82
N LYS A 99 14.20 8.39 1.65
CA LYS A 99 13.31 9.02 2.61
C LYS A 99 11.88 8.64 2.30
N VAL A 100 11.23 7.99 3.27
CA VAL A 100 9.92 7.39 3.09
C VAL A 100 8.92 7.90 4.12
N ARG A 101 7.65 7.95 3.71
CA ARG A 101 6.52 8.21 4.58
C ARG A 101 5.80 6.89 4.89
N VAL A 102 5.62 6.62 6.18
CA VAL A 102 5.03 5.38 6.69
C VAL A 102 3.81 5.67 7.55
N GLN A 103 2.80 4.83 7.43
CA GLN A 103 1.55 4.94 8.16
C GLN A 103 1.34 3.73 9.09
N GLU A 104 0.83 4.00 10.29
CA GLU A 104 0.45 2.95 11.24
C GLU A 104 -0.70 2.10 10.69
N THR A 105 -0.60 0.77 10.85
CA THR A 105 -1.64 -0.18 10.45
C THR A 105 -1.99 -1.13 11.59
N ARG A 106 -2.93 -2.05 11.32
CA ARG A 106 -3.12 -3.21 12.18
C ARG A 106 -1.82 -4.01 12.29
N PRO A 107 -1.61 -4.79 13.35
CA PRO A 107 -0.46 -5.69 13.43
C PRO A 107 -0.44 -6.67 12.25
N LEU A 108 0.56 -6.55 11.37
CA LEU A 108 0.76 -7.45 10.23
C LEU A 108 1.62 -8.66 10.63
N SER A 109 2.59 -8.43 11.53
CA SER A 109 3.42 -9.47 12.13
C SER A 109 3.80 -9.08 13.56
N LYS A 110 4.64 -9.88 14.21
CA LYS A 110 5.12 -9.61 15.58
C LYS A 110 5.73 -8.21 15.72
N LEU A 111 6.47 -7.73 14.72
CA LEU A 111 7.18 -6.44 14.75
C LEU A 111 6.61 -5.42 13.76
N LYS A 112 5.95 -5.86 12.68
CA LYS A 112 5.39 -4.96 11.65
C LYS A 112 4.04 -4.40 12.06
N ARG A 113 3.99 -3.09 12.26
CA ARG A 113 2.77 -2.30 12.53
C ARG A 113 2.69 -1.07 11.64
N TRP A 114 3.54 -0.99 10.64
CA TRP A 114 3.67 0.13 9.72
C TRP A 114 3.68 -0.37 8.29
N ARG A 115 3.11 0.41 7.39
CA ARG A 115 3.17 0.19 5.94
C ARG A 115 3.82 1.39 5.25
N LEU A 116 4.47 1.14 4.15
CA LEU A 116 4.94 2.17 3.24
C LEU A 116 3.73 2.85 2.59
N THR A 117 3.69 4.19 2.61
CA THR A 117 2.66 4.97 1.92
C THR A 117 3.24 5.58 0.65
N GLU A 118 4.39 6.23 0.77
CA GLU A 118 5.04 6.87 -0.37
C GLU A 118 6.56 7.01 -0.13
N ILE A 119 7.29 7.11 -1.23
CA ILE A 119 8.72 7.46 -1.23
C ILE A 119 8.81 8.96 -1.51
N VAL A 120 9.24 9.72 -0.50
CA VAL A 120 9.33 11.19 -0.58
C VAL A 120 10.55 11.61 -1.41
N GLU A 121 11.69 10.97 -1.15
CA GLU A 121 12.96 11.27 -1.80
C GLU A 121 13.76 9.99 -1.98
N ARG A 122 14.29 9.76 -3.18
CA ARG A 122 15.16 8.62 -3.45
C ARG A 122 16.61 9.00 -3.22
N ALA A 123 17.36 8.11 -2.60
CA ALA A 123 18.80 8.24 -2.46
C ALA A 123 19.45 8.19 -3.86
N ARG A 124 20.42 9.05 -4.07
CA ARG A 124 21.24 9.08 -5.31
C ARG A 124 22.46 8.20 -5.16
#